data_c5a73c9312cb99e5a47be71ba39df922
#
_entry.id   c5a73c9312cb99e5a47be71ba39df922
#
_cell.length_a   1.000
_cell.length_b   1.000
_cell.length_c   1.000
_cell.angle_alpha   90.00
_cell.angle_beta   90.00
_cell.angle_gamma   90.00
#
_symmetry.space_group_name_H-M   'P 1'
#
loop_
_entity.id
_entity.type
_entity.pdbx_description
1 polymer ?
#
loop_
_entity_poly.entity_id
_entity_poly.type
_entity_poly.pdbx_seq_one_letter_code
_entity_poly.pdbx_strand_id
1 'polypeptide(L)'
;MYPKREELEKFRKLKGPIIDVRSPGEYYKGNLPNSINIPLFNNEQRSIVGTVYKNHGREKAVIQGLEFLSDKIENIIENLFEAINIYKSKNQNLELEDPILKIYCARGGMRSQSITWLLEKYNQTSVS
;
A
#
# COMPACT_ATOMS: atom_id res chain seq x y z
N MET A 1 -1.27 -11.96 -10.23
CA MET A 1 -0.83 -11.40 -11.52
C MET A 1 0.09 -10.22 -11.25
N TYR A 2 1.28 -10.24 -11.83
CA TYR A 2 2.23 -9.13 -11.69
C TYR A 2 1.84 -7.99 -12.64
N PRO A 3 2.10 -6.74 -12.27
CA PRO A 3 1.85 -5.62 -13.17
C PRO A 3 2.70 -5.76 -14.43
N LYS A 4 2.20 -5.23 -15.54
CA LYS A 4 2.95 -5.21 -16.78
C LYS A 4 4.18 -4.33 -16.63
N ARG A 5 5.24 -4.64 -17.40
CA ARG A 5 6.49 -3.86 -17.37
C ARG A 5 6.27 -2.36 -17.57
N GLU A 6 5.36 -2.01 -18.47
CA GLU A 6 5.02 -0.60 -18.75
C GLU A 6 4.42 0.10 -17.54
N GLU A 7 3.57 -0.60 -16.77
CA GLU A 7 2.97 -0.07 -15.54
C GLU A 7 4.04 0.14 -14.47
N LEU A 8 4.98 -0.80 -14.35
CA LEU A 8 6.11 -0.65 -13.42
C LEU A 8 7.01 0.52 -13.80
N GLU A 9 7.26 0.75 -15.08
CA GLU A 9 8.07 1.88 -15.53
C GLU A 9 7.39 3.21 -15.24
N LYS A 10 6.09 3.33 -15.49
CA LYS A 10 5.31 4.51 -15.13
C LYS A 10 5.35 4.75 -13.62
N PHE A 11 5.17 3.69 -12.86
CA PHE A 11 5.19 3.74 -11.41
C PHE A 11 6.54 4.24 -10.88
N ARG A 12 7.65 3.80 -11.48
CA ARG A 12 9.00 4.25 -11.11
C ARG A 12 9.27 5.71 -11.44
N LYS A 13 8.70 6.23 -12.52
CA LYS A 13 8.91 7.61 -12.96
C LYS A 13 8.22 8.64 -12.07
N LEU A 14 7.18 8.25 -11.35
CA LEU A 14 6.50 9.14 -10.42
C LEU A 14 7.41 9.42 -9.24
N LYS A 15 7.42 10.67 -8.79
CA LYS A 15 8.22 11.10 -7.64
C LYS A 15 7.43 10.91 -6.35
N GLY A 16 7.94 10.07 -5.50
CA GLY A 16 7.32 9.79 -4.22
C GLY A 16 7.78 8.45 -3.65
N PRO A 17 7.50 8.20 -2.37
CA PRO A 17 7.91 6.95 -1.74
C PRO A 17 7.10 5.78 -2.27
N ILE A 18 7.76 4.62 -2.37
CA ILE A 18 7.13 3.36 -2.76
C ILE A 18 6.72 2.63 -1.48
N ILE A 19 5.43 2.39 -1.36
CA ILE A 19 4.85 1.75 -0.18
C ILE A 19 4.32 0.37 -0.54
N ASP A 20 4.84 -0.64 0.12
CA ASP A 20 4.36 -2.01 0.00
C ASP A 20 3.41 -2.29 1.17
N VAL A 21 2.13 -2.52 0.85
CA VAL A 21 1.10 -2.77 1.87
C VAL A 21 0.82 -4.25 2.08
N ARG A 22 1.67 -5.12 1.52
CA ARG A 22 1.57 -6.57 1.75
C ARG A 22 2.02 -6.91 3.17
N SER A 23 1.72 -8.13 3.60
CA SER A 23 2.19 -8.60 4.91
C SER A 23 3.72 -8.63 4.99
N PRO A 24 4.30 -8.57 6.20
CA PRO A 24 5.76 -8.64 6.35
C PRO A 24 6.40 -9.86 5.70
N GLY A 25 5.76 -11.03 5.79
CA GLY A 25 6.27 -12.26 5.17
C GLY A 25 6.32 -12.18 3.65
N GLU A 26 5.33 -11.59 3.02
CA GLU A 26 5.33 -11.34 1.59
C GLU A 26 6.48 -10.39 1.21
N TYR A 27 6.64 -9.31 1.96
CA TYR A 27 7.69 -8.31 1.75
C TYR A 27 9.09 -8.93 1.85
N TYR A 28 9.33 -9.76 2.84
CA TYR A 28 10.64 -10.41 3.02
C TYR A 28 10.99 -11.36 1.88
N LYS A 29 10.00 -11.99 1.25
CA LYS A 29 10.24 -12.90 0.12
C LYS A 29 10.65 -12.20 -1.15
N GLY A 30 10.34 -10.93 -1.28
CA GLY A 30 10.71 -10.11 -2.42
C GLY A 30 9.96 -8.79 -2.39
N ASN A 31 10.65 -7.71 -2.73
CA ASN A 31 10.07 -6.36 -2.72
C ASN A 31 10.74 -5.49 -3.77
N LEU A 32 10.09 -4.39 -4.11
CA LEU A 32 10.69 -3.41 -5.00
C LEU A 32 11.83 -2.66 -4.28
N PRO A 33 12.93 -2.34 -4.99
CA PRO A 33 14.03 -1.58 -4.39
C PRO A 33 13.53 -0.26 -3.80
N ASN A 34 14.03 0.07 -2.62
CA ASN A 34 13.69 1.30 -1.88
C ASN A 34 12.23 1.38 -1.44
N SER A 35 11.48 0.28 -1.48
CA SER A 35 10.13 0.25 -0.96
C SER A 35 10.11 0.18 0.57
N ILE A 36 9.07 0.75 1.15
CA ILE A 36 8.83 0.75 2.58
C ILE A 36 7.62 -0.15 2.83
N ASN A 37 7.76 -1.11 3.75
CA ASN A 37 6.64 -1.98 4.10
C ASN A 37 5.79 -1.32 5.19
N ILE A 38 4.55 -0.99 4.83
CA ILE A 38 3.51 -0.53 5.76
C ILE A 38 2.36 -1.51 5.60
N PRO A 39 2.41 -2.67 6.28
CA PRO A 39 1.44 -3.73 6.03
C PRO A 39 0.06 -3.39 6.57
N LEU A 40 -0.97 -3.68 5.77
CA LEU A 40 -2.36 -3.60 6.24
C LEU A 40 -2.68 -4.76 7.18
N PHE A 41 -2.10 -5.91 6.90
CA PHE A 41 -2.32 -7.14 7.68
C PHE A 41 -0.98 -7.73 8.10
N ASN A 42 -0.92 -8.30 9.30
CA ASN A 42 0.20 -9.15 9.65
C ASN A 42 0.07 -10.49 8.90
N ASN A 43 1.07 -11.37 9.04
CA ASN A 43 1.10 -12.63 8.30
C ASN A 43 -0.10 -13.51 8.58
N GLU A 44 -0.51 -13.60 9.84
CA GLU A 44 -1.68 -14.39 10.25
C GLU A 44 -2.99 -13.80 9.68
N GLN A 45 -3.19 -12.52 9.81
CA GLN A 45 -4.37 -11.83 9.28
C GLN A 45 -4.47 -11.97 7.77
N ARG A 46 -3.36 -11.82 7.07
CA ARG A 46 -3.31 -12.00 5.61
C ARG A 46 -3.72 -13.42 5.23
N SER A 47 -3.24 -14.40 5.96
CA SER A 47 -3.61 -15.80 5.74
C SER A 47 -5.11 -16.03 5.95
N ILE A 48 -5.66 -15.46 7.02
CA ILE A 48 -7.10 -15.58 7.32
C ILE A 48 -7.94 -14.93 6.22
N VAL A 49 -7.62 -13.71 5.82
CA VAL A 49 -8.34 -13.00 4.75
C VAL A 49 -8.26 -13.79 3.44
N GLY A 50 -7.09 -14.30 3.09
CA GLY A 50 -6.89 -15.12 1.90
C GLY A 50 -7.73 -16.41 1.91
N THR A 51 -7.82 -17.06 3.05
CA THR A 51 -8.64 -18.27 3.23
C THR A 51 -10.13 -17.94 3.12
N VAL A 52 -10.58 -16.84 3.71
CA VAL A 52 -11.97 -16.39 3.60
C VAL A 52 -12.31 -16.08 2.14
N TYR A 53 -11.41 -15.39 1.43
CA TYR A 53 -11.60 -15.09 0.02
C TYR A 53 -11.79 -16.38 -0.80
N LYS A 54 -10.92 -17.35 -0.59
CA LYS A 54 -10.94 -18.62 -1.33
C LYS A 54 -12.20 -19.42 -1.05
N ASN A 55 -12.65 -19.49 0.21
CA ASN A 55 -13.73 -20.35 0.63
C ASN A 55 -15.11 -19.68 0.64
N HIS A 56 -15.16 -18.37 0.82
CA HIS A 56 -16.41 -17.63 1.02
C HIS A 56 -16.60 -16.43 0.10
N GLY A 57 -15.61 -16.13 -0.74
CA GLY A 57 -15.69 -15.09 -1.75
C GLY A 57 -15.26 -13.70 -1.28
N ARG A 58 -15.33 -12.78 -2.23
CA ARG A 58 -14.81 -11.42 -2.08
C ARG A 58 -15.47 -10.63 -0.95
N GLU A 59 -16.80 -10.63 -0.88
CA GLU A 59 -17.54 -9.83 0.11
C GLU A 59 -17.17 -10.20 1.53
N LYS A 60 -17.11 -11.50 1.83
CA LYS A 60 -16.74 -11.99 3.15
C LYS A 60 -15.30 -11.63 3.50
N ALA A 61 -14.40 -11.70 2.52
CA ALA A 61 -13.01 -11.31 2.70
C ALA A 61 -12.87 -9.81 2.99
N VAL A 62 -13.62 -8.96 2.31
CA VAL A 62 -13.64 -7.52 2.56
C VAL A 62 -14.11 -7.22 3.98
N ILE A 63 -15.18 -7.85 4.44
CA ILE A 63 -15.68 -7.67 5.79
C ILE A 63 -14.63 -8.09 6.83
N GLN A 64 -14.00 -9.24 6.63
CA GLN A 64 -12.94 -9.72 7.53
C GLN A 64 -11.75 -8.74 7.55
N GLY A 65 -11.35 -8.25 6.38
CA GLY A 65 -10.27 -7.29 6.27
C GLY A 65 -10.58 -5.99 7.00
N LEU A 66 -11.78 -5.47 6.87
CA LEU A 66 -12.21 -4.25 7.56
C LEU A 66 -12.20 -4.42 9.09
N GLU A 67 -12.61 -5.57 9.59
CA GLU A 67 -12.53 -5.88 11.01
C GLU A 67 -11.08 -5.81 11.52
N PHE A 68 -10.16 -6.40 10.78
CA PHE A 68 -8.74 -6.36 11.15
C PHE A 68 -8.13 -4.96 11.07
N LEU A 69 -8.59 -4.14 10.13
CA LEU A 69 -8.06 -2.79 9.94
C LEU A 69 -8.60 -1.77 10.93
N SER A 70 -9.78 -2.01 11.50
CA SER A 70 -10.48 -1.01 12.33
C SER A 70 -9.61 -0.44 13.46
N ASP A 71 -8.78 -1.26 14.08
CA ASP A 71 -7.93 -0.86 15.20
C ASP A 71 -6.58 -0.27 14.77
N LYS A 72 -6.22 -0.38 13.50
CA LYS A 72 -4.88 0.02 13.01
C LYS A 72 -4.91 1.10 11.95
N ILE A 73 -6.07 1.48 11.45
CA ILE A 73 -6.15 2.39 10.29
C ILE A 73 -5.50 3.74 10.58
N GLU A 74 -5.69 4.27 11.78
CA GLU A 74 -5.08 5.53 12.19
C GLU A 74 -3.56 5.45 12.16
N ASN A 75 -3.01 4.38 12.72
CA ASN A 75 -1.56 4.17 12.74
C ASN A 75 -0.99 3.97 11.32
N ILE A 76 -1.72 3.28 10.46
CA ILE A 76 -1.34 3.11 9.05
C ILE A 76 -1.27 4.47 8.35
N ILE A 77 -2.26 5.32 8.54
CA ILE A 77 -2.31 6.64 7.93
C ILE A 77 -1.16 7.52 8.45
N GLU A 78 -0.88 7.48 9.74
CA GLU A 78 0.26 8.21 10.33
C GLU A 78 1.58 7.77 9.70
N ASN A 79 1.77 6.46 9.52
CA ASN A 79 2.98 5.92 8.90
C ASN A 79 3.11 6.34 7.43
N LEU A 80 2.00 6.43 6.70
CA LEU A 80 2.01 6.91 5.32
C LEU A 80 2.42 8.38 5.23
N PHE A 81 1.89 9.24 6.10
CA PHE A 81 2.27 10.65 6.13
C PHE A 81 3.72 10.83 6.58
N GLU A 82 4.20 10.02 7.51
CA GLU A 82 5.60 10.03 7.90
C GLU A 82 6.51 9.65 6.73
N ALA A 83 6.12 8.66 5.92
CA ALA A 83 6.87 8.28 4.73
C ALA A 83 7.00 9.44 3.73
N ILE A 84 5.93 10.21 3.56
CA ILE A 84 5.94 11.42 2.72
C ILE A 84 6.92 12.45 3.29
N ASN A 85 6.88 12.69 4.59
CA ASN A 85 7.75 13.67 5.24
C ASN A 85 9.23 13.29 5.13
N ILE A 86 9.55 12.02 5.31
CA ILE A 86 10.90 11.49 5.13
C ILE A 86 11.37 11.68 3.69
N TYR A 87 10.51 11.36 2.73
CA TYR A 87 10.81 11.54 1.32
C TYR A 87 11.10 13.00 1.00
N LYS A 88 10.27 13.93 1.46
CA LYS A 88 10.48 15.38 1.27
C LYS A 88 11.82 15.83 1.85
N SER A 89 12.16 15.36 3.03
CA SER A 89 13.41 15.75 3.70
C SER A 89 14.64 15.27 2.93
N LYS A 90 14.59 14.10 2.31
CA LYS A 90 15.70 13.54 1.52
C LYS A 90 15.80 14.13 0.12
N ASN A 91 14.74 14.77 -0.38
CA ASN A 91 14.64 15.25 -1.76
C ASN A 91 14.33 16.75 -1.82
N GLN A 92 14.92 17.53 -0.92
CA GLN A 92 14.68 18.97 -0.79
C GLN A 92 14.98 19.77 -2.05
N ASN A 93 15.87 19.27 -2.91
CA ASN A 93 16.26 19.92 -4.17
C ASN A 93 15.36 19.57 -5.34
N LEU A 94 14.40 18.68 -5.17
CA LEU A 94 13.42 18.37 -6.19
C LEU A 94 12.28 19.38 -6.06
N GLU A 95 12.24 20.30 -7.04
CA GLU A 95 11.26 21.38 -7.04
C GLU A 95 9.82 20.86 -7.05
N LEU A 96 9.05 21.24 -6.03
CA LEU A 96 7.73 21.85 -6.14
C LEU A 96 6.50 21.01 -6.39
N GLU A 97 6.57 19.73 -6.76
CA GLU A 97 5.36 18.91 -6.78
C GLU A 97 5.27 18.11 -5.49
N ASP A 98 4.07 18.05 -4.90
CA ASP A 98 3.85 17.20 -3.75
C ASP A 98 4.17 15.75 -4.10
N PRO A 99 4.92 15.03 -3.24
CA PRO A 99 5.22 13.63 -3.50
C PRO A 99 3.95 12.80 -3.65
N ILE A 100 3.98 11.87 -4.57
CA ILE A 100 2.89 10.92 -4.81
C ILE A 100 3.21 9.64 -4.07
N LEU A 101 2.28 9.17 -3.23
CA LEU A 101 2.41 7.86 -2.61
C LEU A 101 2.20 6.77 -3.66
N LYS A 102 3.22 5.96 -3.88
CA LYS A 102 3.18 4.84 -4.82
C LYS A 102 2.93 3.55 -4.04
N ILE A 103 1.69 3.11 -4.03
CA ILE A 103 1.23 2.02 -3.17
C ILE A 103 1.02 0.76 -4.01
N TYR A 104 1.58 -0.35 -3.57
CA TYR A 104 1.37 -1.61 -4.26
C TYR A 104 1.10 -2.78 -3.31
N CYS A 105 0.43 -3.79 -3.85
CA CYS A 105 0.23 -5.07 -3.20
C CYS A 105 0.29 -6.18 -4.24
N ALA A 106 0.10 -7.43 -3.81
CA ALA A 106 0.00 -8.54 -4.73
C ALA A 106 -1.41 -8.63 -5.32
N ARG A 107 -1.53 -9.29 -6.42
CA ARG A 107 -2.76 -9.74 -7.13
C ARG A 107 -4.06 -8.98 -6.85
N GLY A 108 -4.69 -8.48 -7.91
CA GLY A 108 -6.01 -7.85 -7.83
C GLY A 108 -6.02 -6.44 -7.26
N GLY A 109 -4.99 -6.04 -6.54
CA GLY A 109 -4.81 -4.66 -6.06
C GLY A 109 -5.79 -4.19 -5.00
N MET A 110 -6.57 -5.07 -4.37
CA MET A 110 -7.61 -4.66 -3.41
C MET A 110 -7.04 -3.92 -2.20
N ARG A 111 -5.93 -4.40 -1.66
CA ARG A 111 -5.28 -3.77 -0.49
C ARG A 111 -4.79 -2.36 -0.83
N SER A 112 -4.06 -2.22 -1.93
CA SER A 112 -3.52 -0.92 -2.36
C SER A 112 -4.62 0.04 -2.81
N GLN A 113 -5.63 -0.44 -3.52
CA GLN A 113 -6.76 0.37 -3.96
C GLN A 113 -7.57 0.93 -2.78
N SER A 114 -7.77 0.14 -1.74
CA SER A 114 -8.48 0.57 -0.53
C SER A 114 -7.80 1.76 0.13
N ILE A 115 -6.49 1.70 0.24
CA ILE A 115 -5.70 2.79 0.84
C ILE A 115 -5.69 4.03 -0.08
N THR A 116 -5.56 3.85 -1.38
CA THR A 116 -5.61 4.95 -2.34
C THR A 116 -6.95 5.70 -2.24
N TRP A 117 -8.06 4.95 -2.19
CA TRP A 117 -9.39 5.53 -2.04
C TRP A 117 -9.50 6.34 -0.75
N LEU A 118 -9.01 5.78 0.37
CA LEU A 118 -9.05 6.46 1.67
C LEU A 118 -8.24 7.75 1.65
N LEU A 119 -7.04 7.73 1.07
CA LEU A 119 -6.17 8.90 0.99
C LEU A 119 -6.76 10.03 0.16
N GLU A 120 -7.53 9.72 -0.87
CA GLU A 120 -8.24 10.72 -1.66
C GLU A 120 -9.19 11.55 -0.79
N LYS A 121 -9.78 10.94 0.23
CA LYS A 121 -10.67 11.65 1.17
C LYS A 121 -9.93 12.65 2.04
N TYR A 122 -8.62 12.50 2.17
CA TYR A 122 -7.75 13.43 2.90
C TYR A 122 -6.97 14.35 1.96
N ASN A 123 -7.35 14.43 0.69
CA ASN A 123 -6.70 15.24 -0.35
C ASN A 123 -5.22 14.90 -0.54
N GLN A 124 -4.83 13.66 -0.28
CA GLN A 124 -3.48 13.18 -0.52
C GLN A 124 -3.42 12.44 -1.86
N THR A 125 -2.55 12.88 -2.76
CA THR A 125 -2.36 12.21 -4.05
C THR A 125 -1.61 10.89 -3.86
N SER A 126 -2.20 9.83 -4.39
CA SER A 126 -1.60 8.50 -4.38
C SER A 126 -2.01 7.73 -5.62
N VAL A 127 -1.21 6.72 -5.96
CA VAL A 127 -1.49 5.79 -7.04
C VAL A 127 -1.25 4.36 -6.56
N SER A 128 -1.96 3.44 -7.12
CA SER A 128 -1.80 2.02 -6.76
C SER A 128 -1.48 1.15 -7.98
#